data_7a451ea39be70cad22fbc0e8147993d8
#
_entry.id   7a451ea39be70cad22fbc0e8147993d8
#
_cell.length_a   1.000
_cell.length_b   1.000
_cell.length_c   1.000
_cell.angle_alpha   90.00
_cell.angle_beta   90.00
_cell.angle_gamma   90.00
#
_symmetry.space_group_name_H-M   'P 1'
#
loop_
_entity.id
_entity.type
_entity.pdbx_description
1 polymer ?
#
loop_
_entity_poly.entity_id
_entity_poly.type
_entity_poly.pdbx_seq_one_letter_code
_entity_poly.pdbx_strand_id
1 'polypeptide(L)'
;MVSLARIEQQGYARFDAVYIPGGHAPMQDLLKSPALGRLLADFHQRNKTTALVCHGPIALLSTLPDAAGFVAKLEAGAMPATPKWIYSGYQMTVISNQEEEQAKPLLGGGEMKFYPQTALQRAGATFSSNTTPWTGHVVVDRELITGQNPASALEVGQRLVERLK
;
A
#
# COMPACT_ATOMS: atom_id res chain seq x y z
N MET A 1 -9.32 18.40 -9.27
CA MET A 1 -8.95 17.51 -8.16
C MET A 1 -10.04 17.60 -7.10
N VAL A 2 -10.43 16.46 -6.51
CA VAL A 2 -11.50 16.39 -5.49
C VAL A 2 -10.88 15.83 -4.21
N SER A 3 -11.22 16.41 -3.05
CA SER A 3 -10.69 15.94 -1.76
C SER A 3 -11.33 14.61 -1.32
N LEU A 4 -10.63 13.80 -0.54
CA LEU A 4 -11.20 12.58 0.07
C LEU A 4 -12.41 12.89 0.94
N ALA A 5 -12.41 14.01 1.66
CA ALA A 5 -13.57 14.44 2.45
C ALA A 5 -14.82 14.65 1.59
N ARG A 6 -14.67 15.23 0.40
CA ARG A 6 -15.78 15.38 -0.53
C ARG A 6 -16.25 14.05 -1.11
N ILE A 7 -15.33 13.14 -1.41
CA ILE A 7 -15.65 11.77 -1.83
C ILE A 7 -16.47 11.05 -0.75
N GLU A 8 -16.05 11.16 0.51
CA GLU A 8 -16.76 10.58 1.64
C GLU A 8 -18.18 11.14 1.78
N GLN A 9 -18.35 12.47 1.66
CA GLN A 9 -19.65 13.12 1.69
C GLN A 9 -20.58 12.68 0.54
N GLN A 10 -20.01 12.41 -0.65
CA GLN A 10 -20.75 11.91 -1.80
C GLN A 10 -21.10 10.43 -1.71
N GLY A 11 -20.46 9.72 -0.81
CA GLY A 11 -20.59 8.27 -0.63
C GLY A 11 -19.70 7.45 -1.56
N TYR A 12 -19.07 6.44 -1.01
CA TYR A 12 -18.15 5.55 -1.74
C TYR A 12 -18.86 4.61 -2.73
N ALA A 13 -20.18 4.46 -2.63
CA ALA A 13 -20.98 3.58 -3.50
C ALA A 13 -20.86 3.93 -4.99
N ARG A 14 -20.52 5.18 -5.29
CA ARG A 14 -20.37 5.70 -6.66
C ARG A 14 -19.11 5.24 -7.38
N PHE A 15 -18.17 4.63 -6.65
CA PHE A 15 -16.87 4.24 -7.18
C PHE A 15 -16.74 2.72 -7.15
N ASP A 16 -16.24 2.14 -8.22
CA ASP A 16 -16.12 0.68 -8.39
C ASP A 16 -14.74 0.17 -8.01
N ALA A 17 -13.72 1.03 -8.04
CA ALA A 17 -12.35 0.70 -7.66
C ALA A 17 -11.60 1.92 -7.15
N VAL A 18 -10.49 1.65 -6.45
CA VAL A 18 -9.47 2.65 -6.09
C VAL A 18 -8.11 2.21 -6.62
N TYR A 19 -7.37 3.16 -7.19
CA TYR A 19 -5.98 2.96 -7.61
C TYR A 19 -5.08 3.96 -6.89
N ILE A 20 -4.04 3.45 -6.24
CA ILE A 20 -3.05 4.26 -5.53
C ILE A 20 -1.68 4.04 -6.20
N PRO A 21 -1.17 5.07 -6.91
CA PRO A 21 0.14 5.00 -7.53
C PRO A 21 1.27 5.03 -6.52
N GLY A 22 2.49 4.79 -7.01
CA GLY A 22 3.71 4.84 -6.21
C GLY A 22 4.26 6.25 -6.00
N GLY A 23 5.57 6.31 -5.84
CA GLY A 23 6.31 7.48 -5.40
C GLY A 23 6.48 7.48 -3.88
N HIS A 24 7.32 8.36 -3.34
CA HIS A 24 7.60 8.39 -1.90
C HIS A 24 6.55 9.12 -1.05
N ALA A 25 5.66 9.91 -1.68
CA ALA A 25 4.62 10.65 -0.98
C ALA A 25 3.72 9.77 -0.09
N PRO A 26 3.30 8.55 -0.49
CA PRO A 26 2.55 7.65 0.37
C PRO A 26 3.20 7.34 1.72
N MET A 27 4.53 7.39 1.78
CA MET A 27 5.29 7.17 3.02
C MET A 27 5.21 8.33 4.02
N GLN A 28 4.73 9.51 3.59
CA GLN A 28 4.65 10.70 4.44
C GLN A 28 3.25 10.90 5.02
N ASP A 29 2.22 10.73 4.19
CA ASP A 29 0.85 11.10 4.53
C ASP A 29 -0.17 9.95 4.40
N LEU A 30 -0.15 9.19 3.30
CA LEU A 30 -1.20 8.21 3.02
C LEU A 30 -1.25 7.07 4.04
N LEU A 31 -0.09 6.61 4.53
CA LEU A 31 0.00 5.47 5.46
C LEU A 31 -0.71 5.70 6.80
N LYS A 32 -1.01 6.94 7.15
CA LYS A 32 -1.68 7.33 8.40
C LYS A 32 -2.87 8.27 8.18
N SER A 33 -3.36 8.39 6.95
CA SER A 33 -4.51 9.23 6.62
C SER A 33 -5.83 8.62 7.11
N PRO A 34 -6.55 9.22 8.08
CA PRO A 34 -7.82 8.65 8.55
C PRO A 34 -8.90 8.61 7.46
N ALA A 35 -8.94 9.61 6.57
CA ALA A 35 -9.90 9.66 5.48
C ALA A 35 -9.66 8.54 4.46
N LEU A 36 -8.39 8.27 4.13
CA LEU A 36 -8.03 7.15 3.25
C LEU A 36 -8.32 5.81 3.93
N GLY A 37 -8.02 5.69 5.22
CA GLY A 37 -8.32 4.48 6.00
C GLY A 37 -9.80 4.10 5.96
N ARG A 38 -10.71 5.09 6.10
CA ARG A 38 -12.16 4.86 6.01
C ARG A 38 -12.58 4.42 4.61
N LEU A 39 -12.03 5.04 3.57
CA LEU A 39 -12.30 4.66 2.17
C LEU A 39 -11.86 3.22 1.92
N LEU A 40 -10.62 2.87 2.26
CA LEU A 40 -10.08 1.52 2.03
C LEU A 40 -10.82 0.46 2.85
N ALA A 41 -11.24 0.78 4.09
CA ALA A 41 -12.03 -0.12 4.91
C ALA A 41 -13.42 -0.37 4.31
N ASP A 42 -14.08 0.66 3.76
CA ASP A 42 -15.37 0.51 3.04
C ASP A 42 -15.19 -0.37 1.79
N PHE A 43 -14.13 -0.14 1.00
CA PHE A 43 -13.85 -0.93 -0.19
C PHE A 43 -13.56 -2.40 0.14
N HIS A 44 -12.78 -2.64 1.19
CA HIS A 44 -12.53 -3.99 1.71
C HIS A 44 -13.84 -4.67 2.12
N GLN A 45 -14.66 -4.01 2.93
CA GLN A 45 -15.94 -4.56 3.41
C GLN A 45 -16.91 -4.89 2.27
N ARG A 46 -16.89 -4.09 1.20
CA ARG A 46 -17.74 -4.25 0.01
C ARG A 46 -17.10 -5.10 -1.08
N ASN A 47 -15.92 -5.65 -0.84
CA ASN A 47 -15.15 -6.43 -1.81
C ASN A 47 -14.90 -5.67 -3.14
N LYS A 48 -14.73 -4.35 -3.07
CA LYS A 48 -14.40 -3.49 -4.21
C LYS A 48 -12.91 -3.51 -4.49
N THR A 49 -12.56 -3.53 -5.76
CA THR A 49 -11.17 -3.65 -6.21
C THR A 49 -10.30 -2.49 -5.70
N THR A 50 -9.21 -2.84 -5.03
CA THR A 50 -8.18 -1.93 -4.55
C THR A 50 -6.85 -2.30 -5.20
N ALA A 51 -6.32 -1.40 -6.04
CA ALA A 51 -5.08 -1.60 -6.80
C ALA A 51 -4.01 -0.59 -6.36
N LEU A 52 -2.80 -1.08 -6.07
CA LEU A 52 -1.69 -0.24 -5.58
C LEU A 52 -0.38 -0.72 -6.22
N VAL A 53 0.57 0.20 -6.39
CA VAL A 53 1.86 -0.13 -7.01
C VAL A 53 3.03 0.59 -6.34
N CYS A 54 4.21 -0.03 -6.35
CA CYS A 54 5.47 0.52 -5.83
C CYS A 54 5.38 0.81 -4.32
N HIS A 55 5.46 2.08 -3.89
CA HIS A 55 5.22 2.48 -2.50
C HIS A 55 3.74 2.57 -2.13
N GLY A 56 2.84 2.56 -3.13
CA GLY A 56 1.40 2.69 -2.91
C GLY A 56 0.81 1.76 -1.84
N PRO A 57 1.19 0.47 -1.79
CA PRO A 57 0.65 -0.48 -0.81
C PRO A 57 0.84 -0.07 0.65
N ILE A 58 1.80 0.81 0.97
CA ILE A 58 1.96 1.33 2.34
C ILE A 58 0.70 2.05 2.84
N ALA A 59 -0.10 2.60 1.92
CA ALA A 59 -1.37 3.25 2.24
C ALA A 59 -2.37 2.34 2.97
N LEU A 60 -2.24 1.02 2.81
CA LEU A 60 -3.07 0.03 3.50
C LEU A 60 -2.94 0.13 5.04
N LEU A 61 -1.80 0.63 5.55
CA LEU A 61 -1.60 0.86 6.99
C LEU A 61 -2.57 1.90 7.57
N SER A 62 -3.13 2.78 6.73
CA SER A 62 -4.15 3.76 7.17
C SER A 62 -5.41 3.10 7.72
N THR A 63 -5.65 1.82 7.43
CA THR A 63 -6.78 1.04 7.95
C THR A 63 -6.52 0.42 9.33
N LEU A 64 -5.31 0.56 9.87
CA LEU A 64 -5.01 0.12 11.24
C LEU A 64 -5.84 0.91 12.25
N PRO A 65 -6.28 0.29 13.35
CA PRO A 65 -7.01 0.99 14.42
C PRO A 65 -6.22 2.18 15.00
N ASP A 66 -4.89 2.05 15.07
CA ASP A 66 -3.97 3.12 15.48
C ASP A 66 -2.81 3.21 14.49
N ALA A 67 -3.10 3.67 13.28
CA ALA A 67 -2.10 3.82 12.23
C ALA A 67 -0.97 4.80 12.63
N ALA A 68 -1.33 5.92 13.25
CA ALA A 68 -0.36 6.93 13.68
C ALA A 68 0.61 6.39 14.75
N GLY A 69 0.10 5.69 15.76
CA GLY A 69 0.93 5.08 16.79
C GLY A 69 1.81 3.94 16.26
N PHE A 70 1.29 3.14 15.33
CA PHE A 70 2.06 2.09 14.67
C PHE A 70 3.23 2.68 13.87
N VAL A 71 2.96 3.70 13.05
CA VAL A 71 3.98 4.39 12.25
C VAL A 71 5.01 5.08 13.15
N ALA A 72 4.59 5.76 14.22
CA ALA A 72 5.52 6.40 15.14
C ALA A 72 6.50 5.42 15.79
N LYS A 73 6.06 4.20 16.11
CA LYS A 73 6.94 3.14 16.62
C LYS A 73 7.96 2.70 15.58
N LEU A 74 7.54 2.51 14.32
CA LEU A 74 8.46 2.18 13.21
C LEU A 74 9.49 3.30 13.00
N GLU A 75 9.06 4.55 13.00
CA GLU A 75 9.94 5.72 12.84
C GLU A 75 10.97 5.84 13.98
N ALA A 76 10.62 5.38 15.17
CA ALA A 76 11.52 5.33 16.33
C ALA A 76 12.45 4.09 16.33
N GLY A 77 12.40 3.26 15.28
CA GLY A 77 13.17 2.02 15.20
C GLY A 77 12.67 0.92 16.14
N ALA A 78 11.48 1.09 16.71
CA ALA A 78 10.86 0.08 17.55
C ALA A 78 10.20 -1.03 16.70
N MET A 79 9.99 -2.19 17.32
CA MET A 79 9.30 -3.33 16.71
C MET A 79 7.89 -3.41 17.31
N PRO A 80 6.87 -2.78 16.67
CA PRO A 80 5.51 -2.87 17.18
C PRO A 80 5.02 -4.32 17.16
N ALA A 81 4.19 -4.69 18.14
CA ALA A 81 3.46 -5.95 18.09
C ALA A 81 2.52 -5.95 16.86
N THR A 82 2.31 -7.13 16.28
CA THR A 82 1.40 -7.28 15.14
C THR A 82 -0.02 -6.88 15.55
N PRO A 83 -0.60 -5.86 14.92
CA PRO A 83 -1.92 -5.35 15.27
C PRO A 83 -3.02 -6.25 14.72
N LYS A 84 -4.26 -6.03 15.18
CA LYS A 84 -5.43 -6.49 14.44
C LYS A 84 -5.59 -5.62 13.20
N TRP A 85 -5.60 -6.24 12.02
CA TRP A 85 -5.63 -5.53 10.74
C TRP A 85 -6.56 -6.23 9.75
N ILE A 86 -7.35 -5.48 9.01
CA ILE A 86 -8.29 -6.03 8.03
C ILE A 86 -7.59 -6.78 6.89
N TYR A 87 -6.33 -6.41 6.56
CA TYR A 87 -5.50 -7.08 5.56
C TYR A 87 -4.52 -8.11 6.16
N SER A 88 -4.68 -8.47 7.43
CA SER A 88 -3.83 -9.51 8.05
C SER A 88 -3.95 -10.83 7.29
N GLY A 89 -2.82 -11.42 6.93
CA GLY A 89 -2.76 -12.66 6.16
C GLY A 89 -3.02 -12.51 4.66
N TYR A 90 -3.32 -11.30 4.15
CA TYR A 90 -3.38 -11.09 2.71
C TYR A 90 -2.00 -11.26 2.09
N GLN A 91 -1.97 -11.95 0.94
CA GLN A 91 -0.79 -11.97 0.08
C GLN A 91 -0.70 -10.63 -0.66
N MET A 92 0.47 -10.01 -0.62
CA MET A 92 0.71 -8.75 -1.30
C MET A 92 2.18 -8.52 -1.58
N THR A 93 2.44 -7.56 -2.42
CA THR A 93 3.79 -7.05 -2.69
C THR A 93 3.84 -5.53 -2.55
N VAL A 94 5.03 -5.00 -2.46
CA VAL A 94 5.37 -3.58 -2.37
C VAL A 94 6.82 -3.46 -2.81
N ILE A 95 7.32 -2.26 -3.04
CA ILE A 95 8.75 -2.08 -3.28
C ILE A 95 9.55 -2.81 -2.19
N SER A 96 10.50 -3.65 -2.62
CA SER A 96 11.24 -4.50 -1.69
C SER A 96 12.34 -3.74 -0.96
N ASN A 97 12.74 -4.25 0.20
CA ASN A 97 13.88 -3.70 0.93
C ASN A 97 15.15 -3.67 0.06
N GLN A 98 15.34 -4.69 -0.79
CA GLN A 98 16.48 -4.75 -1.71
C GLN A 98 16.45 -3.65 -2.76
N GLU A 99 15.28 -3.37 -3.33
CA GLU A 99 15.10 -2.29 -4.31
C GLU A 99 15.31 -0.92 -3.65
N GLU A 100 14.85 -0.72 -2.42
CA GLU A 100 15.10 0.51 -1.65
C GLU A 100 16.59 0.74 -1.41
N GLU A 101 17.33 -0.29 -1.01
CA GLU A 101 18.77 -0.19 -0.82
C GLU A 101 19.50 0.18 -2.13
N GLN A 102 19.08 -0.39 -3.26
CA GLN A 102 19.62 -0.06 -4.56
C GLN A 102 19.25 1.35 -5.05
N ALA A 103 18.11 1.88 -4.61
CA ALA A 103 17.65 3.21 -4.98
C ALA A 103 18.34 4.34 -4.18
N LYS A 104 18.86 4.06 -2.98
CA LYS A 104 19.50 5.07 -2.12
C LYS A 104 20.53 5.95 -2.82
N PRO A 105 21.51 5.41 -3.57
CA PRO A 105 22.50 6.26 -4.25
C PRO A 105 21.87 7.19 -5.28
N LEU A 106 20.78 6.75 -5.94
CA LEU A 106 20.08 7.52 -6.96
C LEU A 106 19.27 8.68 -6.36
N LEU A 107 18.92 8.57 -5.08
CA LEU A 107 18.13 9.56 -4.33
C LEU A 107 19.01 10.45 -3.44
N GLY A 108 20.30 10.54 -3.73
CA GLY A 108 21.22 11.39 -2.97
C GLY A 108 21.65 10.83 -1.62
N GLY A 109 21.48 9.52 -1.38
CA GLY A 109 21.92 8.85 -0.16
C GLY A 109 21.01 9.10 1.06
N GLY A 110 19.80 9.63 0.87
CA GLY A 110 18.82 9.81 1.94
C GLY A 110 18.42 8.47 2.57
N GLU A 111 18.24 8.46 3.89
CA GLU A 111 17.76 7.29 4.61
C GLU A 111 16.29 7.39 4.93
N MET A 112 15.54 6.32 4.60
CA MET A 112 14.17 6.17 5.06
C MET A 112 14.17 5.69 6.51
N LYS A 113 13.26 6.19 7.33
CA LYS A 113 13.13 5.76 8.73
C LYS A 113 12.76 4.28 8.86
N PHE A 114 12.04 3.75 7.88
CA PHE A 114 11.70 2.33 7.74
C PHE A 114 11.31 2.04 6.29
N TYR A 115 11.35 0.77 5.89
CA TYR A 115 10.96 0.35 4.56
C TYR A 115 9.52 -0.16 4.49
N PRO A 116 8.81 0.08 3.35
CA PRO A 116 7.42 -0.34 3.17
C PRO A 116 7.22 -1.84 3.35
N GLN A 117 8.10 -2.67 2.79
CA GLN A 117 8.04 -4.13 2.95
C GLN A 117 8.05 -4.52 4.42
N THR A 118 9.01 -3.99 5.19
CA THR A 118 9.14 -4.28 6.62
C THR A 118 7.89 -3.85 7.38
N ALA A 119 7.34 -2.67 7.08
CA ALA A 119 6.15 -2.16 7.73
C ALA A 119 4.92 -3.03 7.49
N LEU A 120 4.67 -3.43 6.23
CA LEU A 120 3.53 -4.27 5.87
C LEU A 120 3.64 -5.68 6.48
N GLN A 121 4.84 -6.28 6.47
CA GLN A 121 5.07 -7.57 7.12
C GLN A 121 4.81 -7.49 8.64
N ARG A 122 5.21 -6.39 9.29
CA ARG A 122 4.94 -6.14 10.71
C ARG A 122 3.46 -5.97 11.01
N ALA A 123 2.71 -5.38 10.09
CA ALA A 123 1.26 -5.27 10.20
C ALA A 123 0.52 -6.60 10.02
N GLY A 124 1.18 -7.62 9.46
CA GLY A 124 0.62 -8.96 9.28
C GLY A 124 0.40 -9.37 7.81
N ALA A 125 0.98 -8.65 6.85
CA ALA A 125 0.95 -9.04 5.44
C ALA A 125 1.81 -10.28 5.17
N THR A 126 1.36 -11.12 4.24
CA THR A 126 2.17 -12.18 3.62
C THR A 126 2.82 -11.63 2.37
N PHE A 127 4.07 -11.19 2.51
CA PHE A 127 4.82 -10.55 1.43
C PHE A 127 5.44 -11.57 0.48
N SER A 128 5.39 -11.28 -0.82
CA SER A 128 6.18 -11.97 -1.84
C SER A 128 6.86 -10.95 -2.77
N SER A 129 8.01 -11.32 -3.32
CA SER A 129 8.75 -10.49 -4.26
C SER A 129 9.20 -11.27 -5.49
N ASN A 130 9.59 -10.53 -6.53
CA ASN A 130 10.32 -11.08 -7.65
C ASN A 130 11.68 -11.67 -7.21
N THR A 131 12.30 -12.46 -8.07
CA THR A 131 13.64 -13.01 -7.87
C THR A 131 14.74 -12.05 -8.33
N THR A 132 14.42 -11.15 -9.25
CA THR A 132 15.35 -10.16 -9.82
C THR A 132 14.78 -8.77 -9.55
N PRO A 133 15.46 -7.92 -8.77
CA PRO A 133 15.01 -6.55 -8.49
C PRO A 133 14.67 -5.77 -9.76
N TRP A 134 13.67 -4.89 -9.66
CA TRP A 134 13.18 -4.02 -10.73
C TRP A 134 12.48 -4.74 -11.90
N THR A 135 12.30 -6.06 -11.84
CA THR A 135 11.40 -6.77 -12.75
C THR A 135 9.96 -6.73 -12.23
N GLY A 136 8.97 -6.85 -13.13
CA GLY A 136 7.57 -6.82 -12.76
C GLY A 136 7.19 -8.00 -11.86
N HIS A 137 6.42 -7.71 -10.82
CA HIS A 137 5.80 -8.70 -9.93
C HIS A 137 4.47 -8.16 -9.43
N VAL A 138 3.39 -8.89 -9.71
CA VAL A 138 2.02 -8.52 -9.32
C VAL A 138 1.42 -9.64 -8.50
N VAL A 139 0.78 -9.28 -7.40
CA VAL A 139 0.06 -10.20 -6.51
C VAL A 139 -1.40 -9.80 -6.48
N VAL A 140 -2.28 -10.77 -6.68
CA VAL A 140 -3.73 -10.61 -6.57
C VAL A 140 -4.22 -11.53 -5.46
N ASP A 141 -4.83 -10.94 -4.45
CA ASP A 141 -5.46 -11.69 -3.36
C ASP A 141 -6.81 -11.05 -3.03
N ARG A 142 -7.89 -11.79 -3.31
CA ARG A 142 -9.26 -11.29 -3.14
C ARG A 142 -9.49 -10.00 -3.93
N GLU A 143 -9.94 -8.91 -3.31
CA GLU A 143 -10.15 -7.60 -3.95
C GLU A 143 -8.86 -6.81 -4.16
N LEU A 144 -7.75 -7.25 -3.57
CA LEU A 144 -6.49 -6.51 -3.56
C LEU A 144 -5.60 -6.89 -4.75
N ILE A 145 -5.09 -5.89 -5.46
CA ILE A 145 -4.08 -6.02 -6.52
C ILE A 145 -2.89 -5.17 -6.12
N THR A 146 -1.71 -5.78 -5.96
CA THR A 146 -0.49 -5.04 -5.63
C THR A 146 0.61 -5.33 -6.64
N GLY A 147 1.36 -4.30 -7.02
CA GLY A 147 2.53 -4.37 -7.88
C GLY A 147 3.78 -3.89 -7.15
N GLN A 148 4.89 -4.61 -7.29
CA GLN A 148 6.09 -4.39 -6.48
C GLN A 148 6.82 -3.08 -6.79
N ASN A 149 6.90 -2.70 -8.07
CA ASN A 149 7.78 -1.64 -8.53
C ASN A 149 7.23 -0.97 -9.80
N PRO A 150 7.90 0.04 -10.37
CA PRO A 150 7.43 0.71 -11.58
C PRO A 150 7.18 -0.23 -12.77
N ALA A 151 7.95 -1.31 -12.91
CA ALA A 151 7.77 -2.28 -14.00
C ALA A 151 6.45 -3.07 -13.87
N SER A 152 5.85 -3.11 -12.68
CA SER A 152 4.56 -3.76 -12.42
C SER A 152 3.35 -2.89 -12.80
N ALA A 153 3.54 -1.59 -13.05
CA ALA A 153 2.43 -0.64 -13.15
C ALA A 153 1.44 -0.97 -14.28
N LEU A 154 1.95 -1.38 -15.44
CA LEU A 154 1.11 -1.75 -16.59
C LEU A 154 0.24 -2.97 -16.28
N GLU A 155 0.82 -4.02 -15.71
CA GLU A 155 0.07 -5.24 -15.36
C GLU A 155 -0.97 -4.97 -14.28
N VAL A 156 -0.65 -4.17 -13.25
CA VAL A 156 -1.63 -3.75 -12.23
C VAL A 156 -2.82 -3.04 -12.88
N GLY A 157 -2.56 -2.12 -13.83
CA GLY A 157 -3.60 -1.44 -14.58
C GLY A 157 -4.46 -2.40 -15.42
N GLN A 158 -3.84 -3.37 -16.09
CA GLN A 158 -4.56 -4.39 -16.86
C GLN A 158 -5.46 -5.25 -15.97
N ARG A 159 -4.96 -5.74 -14.83
CA ARG A 159 -5.73 -6.51 -13.85
C ARG A 159 -6.90 -5.72 -13.28
N LEU A 160 -6.69 -4.41 -13.02
CA LEU A 160 -7.75 -3.52 -12.58
C LEU A 160 -8.86 -3.40 -13.64
N VAL A 161 -8.50 -3.13 -14.89
CA VAL A 161 -9.46 -3.01 -15.99
C VAL A 161 -10.23 -4.32 -16.22
N GLU A 162 -9.56 -5.47 -16.13
CA GLU A 162 -10.21 -6.78 -16.22
C GLU A 162 -11.27 -6.99 -15.14
N ARG A 163 -11.03 -6.48 -13.93
CA ARG A 163 -11.97 -6.56 -12.80
C ARG A 163 -13.19 -5.65 -12.93
N LEU A 164 -13.11 -4.62 -13.76
CA LEU A 164 -14.16 -3.63 -13.97
C LEU A 164 -15.06 -3.96 -15.18
N LYS A 165 -14.76 -5.00 -15.94
CA LYS A 165 -15.58 -5.50 -17.06
C LYS A 165 -16.70 -6.40 -16.54
#